data_e98cc84f4a420cb17dad9bae9b9d8259
#
_entry.id   e98cc84f4a420cb17dad9bae9b9d8259
#
_cell.length_a   1.000
_cell.length_b   1.000
_cell.length_c   1.000
_cell.angle_alpha   90.00
_cell.angle_beta   90.00
_cell.angle_gamma   90.00
#
_symmetry.space_group_name_H-M   'P 1'
#
loop_
_entity.id
_entity.type
_entity.pdbx_description
1 polymer ?
#
loop_
_entity_poly.entity_id
_entity_poly.type
_entity_poly.pdbx_seq_one_letter_code
_entity_poly.pdbx_strand_id
1 'polypeptide(L)'
;ALPLGKELLKSDRSQNINVFAELLKNEKRQFRFNGSYRNLSVINPLATNAKSDNSLLGRAEYQLNEWNGLLSGNVLYEVGAGQEQKRDFAFLEVPAGQGEYVWIDYDSNGVQSLNEFEVALFQDQAKYIRIFTPTNEFIKANYNTFNYSLAVNPRSAIDVTKAKAISRLLSKINLQSALQINKKEAAKGIVQFNPFRSPLGDTSLIALNSIFINTFSFNRYSSKWGVDISNSRNEGKSLLTYGYESRKLNDWSIKGRYNISKVFMVDLTYKTGINELATSNIKFDNRNYSIDQQSLEPKISFFPGTDLRIAMGYKFSEKDNKLAGREQSVSHSANTEIKYNILQNASLLGKFSFNNIRFTSESGAPNTNSTVSYIILDGLSPGKNFLWNLDLSKRLSKNLEMNIQYEGRKPGSAKAVHIGRASVRALL
;
A
#
# COMPACT_ATOMS: atom_id res chain seq x y z
N ALA A 1 11.55 37.20 -20.19
CA ALA A 1 12.89 37.53 -20.68
C ALA A 1 13.92 37.09 -19.65
N LEU A 2 15.05 36.57 -20.12
CA LEU A 2 16.17 36.13 -19.27
C LEU A 2 17.43 36.93 -19.66
N PRO A 3 18.34 37.18 -18.72
CA PRO A 3 19.60 37.86 -19.02
C PRO A 3 20.50 36.95 -19.87
N LEU A 4 21.01 37.48 -20.96
CA LEU A 4 22.08 36.89 -21.74
C LEU A 4 23.20 37.94 -21.92
N GLY A 5 24.29 37.79 -21.15
CA GLY A 5 25.30 38.85 -21.01
C GLY A 5 24.74 40.08 -20.31
N LYS A 6 24.81 41.25 -20.95
CA LYS A 6 24.31 42.52 -20.44
C LYS A 6 22.91 42.89 -20.86
N GLU A 7 22.25 42.08 -21.69
CA GLU A 7 20.94 42.36 -22.24
C GLU A 7 19.87 41.40 -21.78
N LEU A 8 18.61 41.87 -21.68
CA LEU A 8 17.43 41.06 -21.42
C LEU A 8 16.80 40.62 -22.72
N LEU A 9 16.97 39.37 -23.08
CA LEU A 9 16.38 38.80 -24.29
C LEU A 9 15.08 38.06 -23.99
N LYS A 10 14.18 38.09 -24.96
CA LYS A 10 12.93 37.35 -24.93
C LYS A 10 13.24 35.86 -25.05
N SER A 11 13.12 35.10 -23.96
CA SER A 11 13.46 33.68 -23.89
C SER A 11 12.38 32.78 -24.46
N ASP A 12 11.15 33.05 -24.07
CA ASP A 12 10.01 32.18 -24.39
C ASP A 12 8.70 32.99 -24.41
N ARG A 13 7.63 32.35 -24.92
CA ARG A 13 6.25 32.83 -24.89
C ARG A 13 5.35 31.67 -24.40
N SER A 14 4.54 31.92 -23.37
CA SER A 14 3.54 30.98 -22.90
C SER A 14 2.13 31.53 -23.13
N GLN A 15 1.22 30.69 -23.62
CA GLN A 15 -0.21 30.94 -23.69
C GLN A 15 -0.90 29.90 -22.81
N ASN A 16 -1.75 30.36 -21.89
CA ASN A 16 -2.50 29.49 -20.98
C ASN A 16 -3.99 29.76 -21.14
N ILE A 17 -4.77 28.71 -21.33
CA ILE A 17 -6.24 28.75 -21.37
C ILE A 17 -6.72 27.84 -20.24
N ASN A 18 -7.56 28.40 -19.36
CA ASN A 18 -8.16 27.65 -18.26
C ASN A 18 -9.68 27.74 -18.38
N VAL A 19 -10.34 26.59 -18.21
CA VAL A 19 -11.80 26.46 -18.20
C VAL A 19 -12.18 25.73 -16.92
N PHE A 20 -13.13 26.28 -16.20
CA PHE A 20 -13.69 25.57 -15.02
C PHE A 20 -15.22 25.60 -15.06
N ALA A 21 -15.83 24.58 -14.47
CA ALA A 21 -17.27 24.48 -14.30
C ALA A 21 -17.56 23.82 -12.95
N GLU A 22 -18.52 24.36 -12.22
CA GLU A 22 -18.93 23.84 -10.91
C GLU A 22 -20.45 23.77 -10.81
N LEU A 23 -20.97 22.62 -10.41
CA LEU A 23 -22.37 22.35 -10.12
C LEU A 23 -22.49 21.87 -8.68
N LEU A 24 -22.55 22.82 -7.73
CA LEU A 24 -22.49 22.54 -6.28
C LEU A 24 -23.83 22.75 -5.56
N LYS A 25 -24.87 23.27 -6.25
CA LYS A 25 -26.16 23.63 -5.65
C LYS A 25 -26.89 22.42 -5.01
N ASN A 26 -26.68 21.23 -5.55
CA ASN A 26 -27.27 20.02 -5.02
C ASN A 26 -26.24 19.28 -4.16
N GLU A 27 -26.46 19.27 -2.83
CA GLU A 27 -25.57 18.56 -1.88
C GLU A 27 -25.46 17.04 -2.12
N LYS A 28 -26.46 16.45 -2.79
CA LYS A 28 -26.45 15.02 -3.13
C LYS A 28 -25.67 14.71 -4.39
N ARG A 29 -25.46 15.71 -5.26
CA ARG A 29 -24.78 15.56 -6.55
C ARG A 29 -23.94 16.81 -6.80
N GLN A 30 -22.64 16.68 -6.64
CA GLN A 30 -21.74 17.77 -6.88
C GLN A 30 -20.78 17.39 -8.00
N PHE A 31 -20.58 18.30 -8.92
CA PHE A 31 -19.65 18.13 -10.04
C PHE A 31 -18.72 19.33 -10.12
N ARG A 32 -17.43 19.07 -10.31
CA ARG A 32 -16.40 20.04 -10.61
C ARG A 32 -15.60 19.61 -11.81
N PHE A 33 -15.34 20.54 -12.70
CA PHE A 33 -14.47 20.35 -13.83
C PHE A 33 -13.46 21.49 -13.93
N ASN A 34 -12.20 21.14 -14.17
CA ASN A 34 -11.10 22.08 -14.42
C ASN A 34 -10.29 21.57 -15.61
N GLY A 35 -10.17 22.39 -16.65
CA GLY A 35 -9.34 22.12 -17.82
C GLY A 35 -8.32 23.23 -18.01
N SER A 36 -7.07 22.86 -18.29
CA SER A 36 -5.97 23.78 -18.55
C SER A 36 -5.20 23.34 -19.78
N TYR A 37 -5.02 24.25 -20.71
CA TYR A 37 -4.16 24.07 -21.87
C TYR A 37 -3.06 25.13 -21.86
N ARG A 38 -1.82 24.70 -21.99
CA ARG A 38 -0.64 25.57 -22.06
C ARG A 38 0.14 25.26 -23.31
N ASN A 39 0.45 26.30 -24.08
CA ASN A 39 1.39 26.27 -25.19
C ASN A 39 2.62 27.10 -24.82
N LEU A 40 3.77 26.46 -24.74
CA LEU A 40 5.07 27.08 -24.50
C LEU A 40 5.89 27.07 -25.81
N SER A 41 6.23 28.23 -26.33
CA SER A 41 7.10 28.40 -27.48
C SER A 41 8.42 29.04 -27.05
N VAL A 42 9.52 28.35 -27.24
CA VAL A 42 10.86 28.89 -27.01
C VAL A 42 11.26 29.77 -28.15
N ILE A 43 11.60 31.02 -27.86
CA ILE A 43 12.02 32.05 -28.87
C ILE A 43 13.53 32.06 -29.01
N ASN A 44 14.24 32.00 -27.85
CA ASN A 44 15.69 32.00 -27.87
C ASN A 44 16.25 30.82 -27.07
N PRO A 45 16.72 29.75 -27.74
CA PRO A 45 17.25 28.55 -27.05
C PRO A 45 18.54 28.81 -26.28
N LEU A 46 19.26 29.90 -26.55
CA LEU A 46 20.48 30.27 -25.81
C LEU A 46 20.17 30.91 -24.47
N ALA A 47 18.96 31.47 -24.31
CA ALA A 47 18.54 32.13 -23.08
C ALA A 47 17.80 31.19 -22.11
N THR A 48 17.42 29.98 -22.52
CA THR A 48 16.66 29.05 -21.66
C THR A 48 16.94 27.60 -22.06
N ASN A 49 16.98 26.72 -21.05
CA ASN A 49 17.03 25.26 -21.27
C ASN A 49 15.66 24.63 -21.53
N ALA A 50 14.58 25.42 -21.48
CA ALA A 50 13.23 24.94 -21.75
C ALA A 50 13.11 24.52 -23.23
N LYS A 51 12.26 23.55 -23.50
CA LYS A 51 11.88 23.13 -24.87
C LYS A 51 10.44 23.56 -25.14
N SER A 52 10.15 23.93 -26.39
CA SER A 52 8.77 24.21 -26.82
C SER A 52 7.90 22.99 -26.57
N ASP A 53 6.76 23.18 -25.91
CA ASP A 53 5.87 22.10 -25.50
C ASP A 53 4.42 22.56 -25.37
N ASN A 54 3.51 21.61 -25.63
CA ASN A 54 2.10 21.76 -25.37
C ASN A 54 1.72 20.80 -24.21
N SER A 55 1.10 21.33 -23.19
CA SER A 55 0.57 20.54 -22.07
C SER A 55 -0.93 20.72 -21.96
N LEU A 56 -1.61 19.62 -21.71
CA LEU A 56 -3.05 19.55 -21.45
C LEU A 56 -3.25 18.93 -20.08
N LEU A 57 -4.14 19.50 -19.30
CA LEU A 57 -4.62 18.93 -18.05
C LEU A 57 -6.13 19.07 -17.99
N GLY A 58 -6.84 17.99 -17.76
CA GLY A 58 -8.28 17.97 -17.51
C GLY A 58 -8.54 17.20 -16.21
N ARG A 59 -9.34 17.79 -15.32
CA ARG A 59 -9.72 17.18 -14.04
C ARG A 59 -11.23 17.29 -13.85
N ALA A 60 -11.89 16.16 -13.63
CA ALA A 60 -13.31 16.08 -13.33
C ALA A 60 -13.52 15.35 -12.01
N GLU A 61 -14.32 15.92 -11.14
CA GLU A 61 -14.71 15.34 -9.85
C GLU A 61 -16.23 15.25 -9.78
N TYR A 62 -16.71 14.09 -9.35
CA TYR A 62 -18.14 13.87 -9.12
C TYR A 62 -18.37 13.22 -7.77
N GLN A 63 -19.21 13.84 -6.96
CA GLN A 63 -19.64 13.31 -5.67
C GLN A 63 -21.15 13.01 -5.74
N LEU A 64 -21.54 11.86 -5.22
CA LEU A 64 -22.92 11.40 -5.21
C LEU A 64 -23.34 10.84 -3.85
N ASN A 65 -24.59 11.10 -3.48
CA ASN A 65 -25.23 10.53 -2.30
C ASN A 65 -26.73 10.37 -2.59
N GLU A 66 -27.10 9.21 -3.11
CA GLU A 66 -28.43 8.95 -3.63
C GLU A 66 -29.24 8.05 -2.69
N TRP A 67 -30.57 8.18 -2.82
CA TRP A 67 -31.55 7.34 -2.13
C TRP A 67 -31.30 7.24 -0.61
N ASN A 68 -31.14 8.40 0.03
CA ASN A 68 -30.88 8.51 1.48
C ASN A 68 -29.62 7.76 1.94
N GLY A 69 -28.56 7.76 1.11
CA GLY A 69 -27.30 7.10 1.42
C GLY A 69 -27.24 5.61 1.05
N LEU A 70 -28.22 5.10 0.28
CA LEU A 70 -28.13 3.75 -0.29
C LEU A 70 -26.92 3.64 -1.21
N LEU A 71 -26.71 4.64 -2.07
CA LEU A 71 -25.52 4.75 -2.91
C LEU A 71 -24.80 6.06 -2.59
N SER A 72 -23.58 5.97 -2.14
CA SER A 72 -22.74 7.13 -1.87
C SER A 72 -21.32 6.91 -2.42
N GLY A 73 -20.67 8.00 -2.79
CA GLY A 73 -19.31 7.90 -3.26
C GLY A 73 -18.81 9.13 -3.99
N ASN A 74 -17.60 9.00 -4.49
CA ASN A 74 -16.91 10.02 -5.28
C ASN A 74 -16.13 9.36 -6.43
N VAL A 75 -16.01 10.11 -7.51
CA VAL A 75 -15.19 9.76 -8.68
C VAL A 75 -14.31 10.95 -9.00
N LEU A 76 -13.04 10.71 -9.18
CA LEU A 76 -12.05 11.65 -9.69
C LEU A 76 -11.46 11.08 -10.97
N TYR A 77 -11.47 11.87 -12.02
CA TYR A 77 -10.75 11.57 -13.25
C TYR A 77 -9.87 12.74 -13.64
N GLU A 78 -8.59 12.46 -13.84
CA GLU A 78 -7.63 13.45 -14.30
C GLU A 78 -6.83 12.88 -15.46
N VAL A 79 -6.70 13.67 -16.51
CA VAL A 79 -5.92 13.32 -17.69
C VAL A 79 -5.03 14.50 -18.06
N GLY A 80 -3.81 14.20 -18.43
CA GLY A 80 -2.86 15.23 -18.84
C GLY A 80 -1.83 14.70 -19.81
N ALA A 81 -1.18 15.63 -20.50
CA ALA A 81 -0.02 15.38 -21.32
C ALA A 81 1.02 16.47 -21.06
N GLY A 82 2.26 16.09 -21.00
CA GLY A 82 3.38 17.01 -20.76
C GLY A 82 4.72 16.32 -20.88
N GLN A 83 5.76 16.97 -20.37
CA GLN A 83 7.10 16.41 -20.31
C GLN A 83 7.36 15.78 -18.95
N GLU A 84 7.88 14.55 -18.94
CA GLU A 84 8.37 13.85 -17.75
C GLU A 84 9.90 13.82 -17.80
N GLN A 85 10.49 14.28 -16.72
CA GLN A 85 11.94 14.23 -16.56
C GLN A 85 12.37 12.83 -16.14
N LYS A 86 13.36 12.25 -16.83
CA LYS A 86 13.97 11.00 -16.39
C LYS A 86 14.71 11.22 -15.07
N ARG A 87 14.67 10.22 -14.22
CA ARG A 87 15.27 10.25 -12.88
C ARG A 87 16.15 9.03 -12.69
N ASP A 88 17.34 9.26 -12.20
CA ASP A 88 18.14 8.22 -11.59
C ASP A 88 17.78 8.08 -10.12
N PHE A 89 18.10 6.96 -9.52
CA PHE A 89 17.87 6.76 -8.10
C PHE A 89 19.09 6.13 -7.45
N ALA A 90 19.23 6.41 -6.15
CA ALA A 90 20.21 5.80 -5.27
C ALA A 90 19.57 5.53 -3.92
N PHE A 91 20.20 4.69 -3.12
CA PHE A 91 19.80 4.48 -1.75
C PHE A 91 20.73 5.27 -0.82
N LEU A 92 20.13 6.06 0.06
CA LEU A 92 20.84 6.83 1.08
C LEU A 92 20.61 6.18 2.44
N GLU A 93 21.71 5.94 3.16
CA GLU A 93 21.65 5.43 4.52
C GLU A 93 21.11 6.49 5.49
N VAL A 94 20.22 6.09 6.35
CA VAL A 94 19.61 6.90 7.40
C VAL A 94 19.63 6.14 8.73
N PRO A 95 19.41 6.80 9.87
CA PRO A 95 19.33 6.11 11.16
C PRO A 95 18.30 4.98 11.14
N ALA A 96 18.58 3.88 11.82
CA ALA A 96 17.70 2.72 11.90
C ALA A 96 16.28 3.12 12.32
N GLY A 97 15.30 2.65 11.55
CA GLY A 97 13.88 2.96 11.75
C GLY A 97 13.38 4.25 11.11
N GLN A 98 14.25 5.01 10.43
CA GLN A 98 13.89 6.19 9.66
C GLN A 98 13.85 5.93 8.14
N GLY A 99 14.32 4.76 7.71
CA GLY A 99 14.31 4.32 6.34
C GLY A 99 13.05 3.55 5.95
N GLU A 100 13.06 3.07 4.72
CA GLU A 100 12.03 2.20 4.13
C GLU A 100 12.64 0.89 3.62
N TYR A 101 13.94 0.86 3.38
CA TYR A 101 14.65 -0.26 2.78
C TYR A 101 15.72 -0.80 3.71
N VAL A 102 16.00 -2.10 3.53
CA VAL A 102 17.12 -2.84 4.10
C VAL A 102 18.07 -3.24 2.98
N TRP A 103 19.37 -3.13 3.19
CA TRP A 103 20.36 -3.74 2.32
C TRP A 103 20.67 -5.15 2.78
N ILE A 104 20.64 -6.11 1.86
CA ILE A 104 20.94 -7.52 2.08
C ILE A 104 21.99 -7.93 1.05
N ASP A 105 23.20 -8.17 1.52
CA ASP A 105 24.32 -8.64 0.70
C ASP A 105 24.08 -10.09 0.23
N TYR A 106 23.44 -10.24 -0.94
CA TYR A 106 23.03 -11.55 -1.46
C TYR A 106 24.19 -12.33 -2.05
N ASP A 107 25.21 -11.65 -2.57
CA ASP A 107 26.38 -12.26 -3.19
C ASP A 107 27.60 -12.32 -2.25
N SER A 108 27.48 -11.77 -1.04
CA SER A 108 28.50 -11.74 0.01
C SER A 108 29.79 -11.04 -0.42
N ASN A 109 29.69 -10.02 -1.30
CA ASN A 109 30.82 -9.23 -1.78
C ASN A 109 31.13 -7.99 -0.92
N GLY A 110 30.23 -7.62 0.00
CA GLY A 110 30.34 -6.46 0.87
C GLY A 110 30.11 -5.11 0.16
N VAL A 111 29.70 -5.12 -1.11
CA VAL A 111 29.46 -3.93 -1.92
C VAL A 111 27.98 -3.74 -2.17
N GLN A 112 27.46 -2.54 -1.89
CA GLN A 112 26.06 -2.24 -2.09
C GLN A 112 25.70 -2.16 -3.57
N SER A 113 24.88 -3.08 -4.03
CA SER A 113 24.33 -3.11 -5.39
C SER A 113 22.83 -2.77 -5.37
N LEU A 114 22.31 -2.08 -6.41
CA LEU A 114 20.92 -1.61 -6.45
C LEU A 114 19.87 -2.73 -6.34
N ASN A 115 20.23 -3.96 -6.69
CA ASN A 115 19.38 -5.16 -6.63
C ASN A 115 19.37 -5.83 -5.26
N GLU A 116 20.10 -5.33 -4.28
CA GLU A 116 20.22 -5.88 -2.93
C GLU A 116 19.40 -5.10 -1.89
N PHE A 117 18.63 -4.12 -2.33
CA PHE A 117 17.77 -3.35 -1.45
C PHE A 117 16.34 -3.87 -1.52
N GLU A 118 15.83 -4.29 -0.36
CA GLU A 118 14.45 -4.76 -0.19
C GLU A 118 13.67 -3.82 0.73
N VAL A 119 12.35 -3.80 0.58
CA VAL A 119 11.50 -3.10 1.54
C VAL A 119 11.65 -3.76 2.91
N ALA A 120 12.03 -3.00 3.91
CA ALA A 120 12.29 -3.53 5.24
C ALA A 120 11.00 -4.03 5.89
N LEU A 121 10.99 -5.29 6.34
CA LEU A 121 9.87 -5.89 7.07
C LEU A 121 9.92 -5.59 8.57
N PHE A 122 11.09 -5.23 9.08
CA PHE A 122 11.29 -4.82 10.47
C PHE A 122 11.84 -3.40 10.51
N GLN A 123 11.31 -2.58 11.40
CA GLN A 123 11.64 -1.16 11.46
C GLN A 123 13.11 -0.89 11.80
N ASP A 124 13.76 -1.75 12.61
CA ASP A 124 15.18 -1.62 12.93
C ASP A 124 16.12 -1.87 11.73
N GLN A 125 15.63 -2.63 10.73
CA GLN A 125 16.34 -2.88 9.48
C GLN A 125 16.13 -1.77 8.44
N ALA A 126 15.12 -0.92 8.62
CA ALA A 126 14.78 0.17 7.74
C ALA A 126 15.81 1.31 7.86
N LYS A 127 16.96 1.14 7.19
CA LYS A 127 18.13 2.02 7.27
C LYS A 127 18.41 2.78 5.99
N TYR A 128 17.63 2.58 4.94
CA TYR A 128 17.84 3.23 3.66
C TYR A 128 16.57 3.86 3.14
N ILE A 129 16.70 5.04 2.54
CA ILE A 129 15.66 5.69 1.76
C ILE A 129 16.09 5.74 0.29
N ARG A 130 15.14 5.56 -0.62
CA ARG A 130 15.38 5.72 -2.03
C ARG A 130 15.21 7.18 -2.43
N ILE A 131 16.28 7.80 -2.89
CA ILE A 131 16.29 9.17 -3.39
C ILE A 131 16.35 9.19 -4.90
N PHE A 132 15.66 10.15 -5.53
CA PHE A 132 15.64 10.32 -6.96
C PHE A 132 16.39 11.58 -7.35
N THR A 133 17.32 11.43 -8.29
CA THR A 133 18.07 12.55 -8.87
C THR A 133 17.53 12.81 -10.28
N PRO A 134 16.99 13.99 -10.56
CA PRO A 134 16.52 14.33 -11.89
C PRO A 134 17.70 14.43 -12.87
N THR A 135 17.54 13.86 -14.05
CA THR A 135 18.48 14.00 -15.16
C THR A 135 18.07 15.17 -16.07
N ASN A 136 18.91 15.55 -17.03
CA ASN A 136 18.53 16.57 -18.03
C ASN A 136 17.77 16.00 -19.23
N GLU A 137 17.32 14.73 -19.12
CA GLU A 137 16.56 14.08 -20.18
C GLU A 137 15.05 14.14 -19.90
N PHE A 138 14.30 14.52 -20.93
CA PHE A 138 12.85 14.61 -20.87
C PHE A 138 12.21 13.73 -21.93
N ILE A 139 11.11 13.08 -21.55
CA ILE A 139 10.25 12.33 -22.48
C ILE A 139 8.84 12.90 -22.42
N LYS A 140 8.14 12.91 -23.57
CA LYS A 140 6.71 13.23 -23.56
C LYS A 140 5.94 12.08 -22.93
N ALA A 141 5.06 12.41 -21.99
CA ALA A 141 4.25 11.45 -21.28
C ALA A 141 2.79 11.88 -21.18
N ASN A 142 1.91 10.92 -21.24
CA ASN A 142 0.50 11.05 -20.86
C ASN A 142 0.33 10.62 -19.41
N TYR A 143 -0.49 11.38 -18.67
CA TYR A 143 -0.83 11.15 -17.28
C TYR A 143 -2.30 10.80 -17.18
N ASN A 144 -2.62 9.74 -16.47
CA ASN A 144 -3.98 9.35 -16.15
C ASN A 144 -4.10 9.06 -14.66
N THR A 145 -5.01 9.77 -14.00
CA THR A 145 -5.44 9.46 -12.65
C THR A 145 -6.93 9.15 -12.68
N PHE A 146 -7.30 7.98 -12.19
CA PHE A 146 -8.70 7.60 -12.05
C PHE A 146 -8.91 7.00 -10.66
N ASN A 147 -9.70 7.68 -9.85
CA ASN A 147 -10.01 7.24 -8.50
C ASN A 147 -11.52 7.20 -8.33
N TYR A 148 -12.02 6.12 -7.74
CA TYR A 148 -13.38 6.12 -7.21
C TYR A 148 -13.43 5.46 -5.83
N SER A 149 -14.40 5.87 -5.05
CA SER A 149 -14.83 5.20 -3.83
C SER A 149 -16.35 5.16 -3.84
N LEU A 150 -16.93 3.96 -3.84
CA LEU A 150 -18.38 3.72 -3.89
C LEU A 150 -18.79 2.83 -2.72
N ALA A 151 -19.89 3.19 -2.08
CA ALA A 151 -20.53 2.39 -1.04
C ALA A 151 -22.00 2.20 -1.37
N VAL A 152 -22.46 0.94 -1.28
CA VAL A 152 -23.88 0.57 -1.38
C VAL A 152 -24.32 0.05 -0.03
N ASN A 153 -25.21 0.80 0.62
CA ASN A 153 -25.73 0.49 1.94
C ASN A 153 -27.27 0.45 1.93
N PRO A 154 -27.88 -0.68 1.58
CA PRO A 154 -29.34 -0.79 1.51
C PRO A 154 -30.06 -0.46 2.82
N ARG A 155 -29.39 -0.66 3.96
CA ARG A 155 -29.97 -0.37 5.28
C ARG A 155 -30.33 1.11 5.47
N SER A 156 -29.65 2.03 4.81
CA SER A 156 -29.91 3.46 4.93
C SER A 156 -31.26 3.87 4.30
N ALA A 157 -31.72 3.11 3.30
CA ALA A 157 -32.95 3.36 2.58
C ALA A 157 -34.12 2.43 3.01
N ILE A 158 -33.85 1.42 3.85
CA ILE A 158 -34.84 0.41 4.27
C ILE A 158 -35.17 0.60 5.76
N ASP A 159 -36.46 0.86 6.06
CA ASP A 159 -36.93 0.77 7.43
C ASP A 159 -37.04 -0.71 7.86
N VAL A 160 -36.02 -1.16 8.60
CA VAL A 160 -35.86 -2.57 9.01
C VAL A 160 -37.04 -3.06 9.88
N THR A 161 -37.73 -2.15 10.59
CA THR A 161 -38.84 -2.51 11.49
C THR A 161 -40.08 -2.90 10.73
N LYS A 162 -40.34 -2.29 9.56
CA LYS A 162 -41.49 -2.51 8.69
C LYS A 162 -41.17 -3.37 7.47
N ALA A 163 -39.92 -3.76 7.28
CA ALA A 163 -39.43 -4.40 6.06
C ALA A 163 -39.97 -5.85 5.91
N LYS A 164 -40.35 -6.21 4.68
CA LYS A 164 -40.64 -7.59 4.27
C LYS A 164 -39.33 -8.43 4.33
N ALA A 165 -39.46 -9.75 4.32
CA ALA A 165 -38.33 -10.68 4.47
C ALA A 165 -37.18 -10.40 3.51
N ILE A 166 -37.42 -10.13 2.23
CA ILE A 166 -36.40 -9.83 1.21
C ILE A 166 -35.73 -8.50 1.53
N SER A 167 -36.46 -7.44 1.82
CA SER A 167 -35.88 -6.13 2.16
C SER A 167 -35.07 -6.20 3.45
N ARG A 168 -35.48 -7.00 4.43
CA ARG A 168 -34.70 -7.27 5.65
C ARG A 168 -33.40 -8.03 5.35
N LEU A 169 -33.42 -8.96 4.38
CA LEU A 169 -32.20 -9.63 3.93
C LEU A 169 -31.24 -8.64 3.24
N LEU A 170 -31.78 -7.82 2.32
CA LEU A 170 -30.98 -6.79 1.62
C LEU A 170 -30.37 -5.77 2.59
N SER A 171 -31.08 -5.40 3.67
CA SER A 171 -30.54 -4.48 4.68
C SER A 171 -29.32 -5.01 5.45
N LYS A 172 -29.02 -6.32 5.33
CA LYS A 172 -27.82 -6.94 5.92
C LYS A 172 -26.60 -6.87 5.02
N ILE A 173 -26.79 -6.52 3.77
CA ILE A 173 -25.71 -6.41 2.78
C ILE A 173 -25.11 -5.01 2.84
N ASN A 174 -23.78 -4.94 2.74
CA ASN A 174 -23.03 -3.70 2.51
C ASN A 174 -21.93 -4.00 1.51
N LEU A 175 -21.81 -3.15 0.50
CA LEU A 175 -20.77 -3.25 -0.52
C LEU A 175 -19.93 -1.97 -0.47
N GLN A 176 -18.62 -2.13 -0.51
CA GLN A 176 -17.66 -1.05 -0.63
C GLN A 176 -16.67 -1.40 -1.74
N SER A 177 -16.46 -0.47 -2.65
CA SER A 177 -15.51 -0.62 -3.75
C SER A 177 -14.71 0.66 -3.89
N ALA A 178 -13.40 0.53 -3.92
CA ALA A 178 -12.49 1.64 -4.16
C ALA A 178 -11.43 1.24 -5.18
N LEU A 179 -11.18 2.13 -6.12
CA LEU A 179 -10.13 1.99 -7.12
C LEU A 179 -9.33 3.28 -7.17
N GLN A 180 -8.03 3.14 -7.16
CA GLN A 180 -7.09 4.22 -7.46
C GLN A 180 -6.16 3.76 -8.58
N ILE A 181 -6.07 4.53 -9.64
CA ILE A 181 -5.11 4.34 -10.73
C ILE A 181 -4.36 5.64 -10.92
N ASN A 182 -3.04 5.59 -10.83
CA ASN A 182 -2.14 6.66 -11.24
C ASN A 182 -1.16 6.07 -12.25
N LYS A 183 -1.20 6.58 -13.48
CA LYS A 183 -0.51 6.00 -14.61
C LYS A 183 0.23 7.05 -15.43
N LYS A 184 1.43 6.70 -15.87
CA LYS A 184 2.23 7.49 -16.82
C LYS A 184 2.64 6.61 -17.98
N GLU A 185 2.40 7.08 -19.20
CA GLU A 185 2.73 6.39 -20.46
C GLU A 185 3.53 7.30 -21.36
N ALA A 186 4.47 6.73 -22.12
CA ALA A 186 5.17 7.47 -23.15
C ALA A 186 4.16 7.97 -24.21
N ALA A 187 4.16 9.27 -24.49
CA ALA A 187 3.22 9.85 -25.45
C ALA A 187 3.60 9.45 -26.88
N LYS A 188 2.66 8.82 -27.57
CA LYS A 188 2.76 8.44 -29.00
C LYS A 188 1.88 9.36 -29.87
N GLY A 189 1.88 10.67 -29.60
CA GLY A 189 1.17 11.69 -30.38
C GLY A 189 -0.15 12.14 -29.76
N ILE A 190 -1.14 11.27 -29.59
CA ILE A 190 -2.48 11.61 -29.08
C ILE A 190 -2.54 11.38 -27.55
N VAL A 191 -3.19 12.30 -26.83
CA VAL A 191 -3.45 12.15 -25.39
C VAL A 191 -4.27 10.88 -25.15
N GLN A 192 -3.81 10.05 -24.21
CA GLN A 192 -4.48 8.81 -23.86
C GLN A 192 -5.51 9.06 -22.76
N PHE A 193 -6.79 8.89 -23.08
CA PHE A 193 -7.89 9.12 -22.15
C PHE A 193 -8.32 7.86 -21.37
N ASN A 194 -7.97 6.64 -21.82
CA ASN A 194 -8.41 5.43 -21.15
C ASN A 194 -7.48 5.03 -20.01
N PRO A 195 -7.89 5.16 -18.71
CA PRO A 195 -7.05 4.78 -17.57
C PRO A 195 -6.82 3.26 -17.46
N PHE A 196 -7.68 2.44 -18.10
CA PHE A 196 -7.62 0.98 -18.02
C PHE A 196 -6.80 0.34 -19.17
N ARG A 197 -6.34 1.14 -20.12
CA ARG A 197 -5.46 0.67 -21.19
C ARG A 197 -4.05 0.44 -20.66
N SER A 198 -3.29 -0.41 -21.33
CA SER A 198 -1.88 -0.71 -21.05
C SER A 198 -1.68 -1.56 -19.77
N PRO A 199 -1.67 -2.90 -19.93
CA PRO A 199 -1.36 -3.83 -18.86
C PRO A 199 0.09 -3.68 -18.39
N LEU A 200 0.45 -4.27 -17.24
CA LEU A 200 1.79 -4.20 -16.66
C LEU A 200 2.93 -4.55 -17.64
N GLY A 201 2.69 -5.47 -18.57
CA GLY A 201 3.67 -5.88 -19.61
C GLY A 201 3.88 -4.86 -20.73
N ASP A 202 3.06 -3.80 -20.85
CA ASP A 202 3.19 -2.82 -21.94
C ASP A 202 4.48 -2.00 -21.78
N THR A 203 5.30 -1.98 -22.81
CA THR A 203 6.58 -1.25 -22.84
C THR A 203 6.41 0.28 -22.89
N SER A 204 5.24 0.78 -23.31
CA SER A 204 4.93 2.20 -23.27
C SER A 204 4.62 2.71 -21.87
N LEU A 205 4.29 1.83 -20.94
CA LEU A 205 3.96 2.15 -19.56
C LEU A 205 5.23 2.48 -18.78
N ILE A 206 5.40 3.76 -18.41
CA ILE A 206 6.55 4.27 -17.64
C ILE A 206 6.38 3.99 -16.16
N ALA A 207 5.18 4.30 -15.63
CA ALA A 207 4.86 4.08 -14.23
C ALA A 207 3.38 3.76 -14.06
N LEU A 208 3.08 2.89 -13.11
CA LEU A 208 1.74 2.53 -12.67
C LEU A 208 1.73 2.39 -11.15
N ASN A 209 0.72 2.96 -10.54
CA ASN A 209 0.31 2.61 -9.17
C ASN A 209 -1.21 2.43 -9.20
N SER A 210 -1.66 1.19 -9.04
CA SER A 210 -3.08 0.83 -9.05
C SER A 210 -3.41 0.04 -7.79
N ILE A 211 -4.42 0.53 -7.06
CA ILE A 211 -4.95 -0.13 -5.86
C ILE A 211 -6.44 -0.31 -6.06
N PHE A 212 -6.91 -1.54 -6.01
CA PHE A 212 -8.32 -1.91 -6.13
C PHE A 212 -8.73 -2.74 -4.92
N ILE A 213 -9.74 -2.26 -4.18
CA ILE A 213 -10.25 -2.92 -2.97
C ILE A 213 -11.76 -3.03 -3.09
N ASN A 214 -12.27 -4.26 -2.96
CA ASN A 214 -13.68 -4.55 -2.85
C ASN A 214 -13.96 -5.26 -1.55
N THR A 215 -15.03 -4.89 -0.88
CA THR A 215 -15.51 -5.57 0.32
C THR A 215 -17.01 -5.77 0.23
N PHE A 216 -17.42 -7.03 0.30
CA PHE A 216 -18.79 -7.45 0.51
C PHE A 216 -18.94 -7.84 1.97
N SER A 217 -19.82 -7.15 2.69
CA SER A 217 -20.15 -7.46 4.08
C SER A 217 -21.56 -7.97 4.20
N PHE A 218 -21.73 -9.10 4.86
CA PHE A 218 -23.03 -9.63 5.21
C PHE A 218 -23.22 -9.60 6.73
N ASN A 219 -24.34 -9.06 7.16
CA ASN A 219 -24.72 -8.94 8.57
C ASN A 219 -23.75 -8.10 9.44
N ARG A 220 -23.07 -7.12 8.82
CA ARG A 220 -22.06 -6.24 9.45
C ARG A 220 -22.56 -5.55 10.71
N TYR A 221 -23.82 -5.17 10.73
CA TYR A 221 -24.44 -4.43 11.82
C TYR A 221 -24.98 -5.32 12.96
N SER A 222 -24.85 -6.63 12.85
CA SER A 222 -25.23 -7.54 13.91
C SER A 222 -24.15 -7.59 14.99
N SER A 223 -24.60 -7.56 16.24
CA SER A 223 -23.72 -7.81 17.40
C SER A 223 -23.36 -9.28 17.56
N LYS A 224 -24.07 -10.21 16.89
CA LYS A 224 -23.87 -11.64 17.08
C LYS A 224 -22.86 -12.25 16.10
N TRP A 225 -23.03 -11.98 14.80
CA TRP A 225 -22.15 -12.52 13.78
C TRP A 225 -22.14 -11.66 12.52
N GLY A 226 -21.10 -11.78 11.73
CA GLY A 226 -20.97 -11.14 10.44
C GLY A 226 -19.90 -11.83 9.60
N VAL A 227 -19.98 -11.65 8.27
CA VAL A 227 -19.02 -12.17 7.32
C VAL A 227 -18.61 -11.05 6.38
N ASP A 228 -17.31 -10.89 6.18
CA ASP A 228 -16.74 -9.98 5.20
C ASP A 228 -15.94 -10.80 4.17
N ILE A 229 -16.18 -10.54 2.89
CA ILE A 229 -15.42 -11.07 1.76
C ILE A 229 -14.75 -9.89 1.10
N SER A 230 -13.43 -9.89 1.02
CA SER A 230 -12.69 -8.79 0.40
C SER A 230 -11.72 -9.30 -0.66
N ASN A 231 -11.57 -8.51 -1.72
CA ASN A 231 -10.51 -8.65 -2.71
C ASN A 231 -9.68 -7.37 -2.69
N SER A 232 -8.38 -7.52 -2.61
CA SER A 232 -7.40 -6.42 -2.68
C SER A 232 -6.40 -6.73 -3.77
N ARG A 233 -6.32 -5.84 -4.77
CA ARG A 233 -5.35 -5.94 -5.87
C ARG A 233 -4.50 -4.67 -5.89
N ASN A 234 -3.19 -4.86 -5.80
CA ASN A 234 -2.21 -3.79 -5.86
C ASN A 234 -1.24 -4.09 -7.01
N GLU A 235 -1.13 -3.18 -7.96
CA GLU A 235 -0.24 -3.30 -9.11
C GLU A 235 0.62 -2.06 -9.21
N GLY A 236 1.92 -2.28 -9.35
CA GLY A 236 2.91 -1.23 -9.49
C GLY A 236 3.86 -1.50 -10.64
N LYS A 237 4.27 -0.47 -11.35
CA LYS A 237 5.37 -0.51 -12.31
C LYS A 237 6.21 0.74 -12.17
N SER A 238 7.51 0.59 -12.22
CA SER A 238 8.46 1.69 -12.15
C SER A 238 9.56 1.48 -13.19
N LEU A 239 9.92 2.56 -13.87
CA LEU A 239 11.11 2.60 -14.69
C LEU A 239 12.30 2.93 -13.81
N LEU A 240 13.26 2.04 -13.75
CA LEU A 240 14.51 2.16 -12.99
C LEU A 240 15.68 2.32 -13.97
N THR A 241 16.87 2.68 -13.48
CA THR A 241 18.09 2.82 -14.30
C THR A 241 18.46 1.54 -15.06
N TYR A 242 18.11 0.38 -14.49
CA TYR A 242 18.39 -0.93 -15.09
C TYR A 242 17.21 -1.54 -15.86
N GLY A 243 16.12 -0.83 -16.03
CA GLY A 243 14.92 -1.31 -16.75
C GLY A 243 13.65 -1.19 -15.92
N TYR A 244 12.64 -1.98 -16.25
CA TYR A 244 11.36 -1.95 -15.54
C TYR A 244 11.33 -2.97 -14.40
N GLU A 245 10.76 -2.55 -13.27
CA GLU A 245 10.31 -3.44 -12.20
C GLU A 245 8.79 -3.35 -12.09
N SER A 246 8.11 -4.48 -12.10
CA SER A 246 6.67 -4.58 -11.88
C SER A 246 6.36 -5.48 -10.71
N ARG A 247 5.38 -5.06 -9.90
CA ARG A 247 4.89 -5.80 -8.73
C ARG A 247 3.39 -5.98 -8.84
N LYS A 248 2.90 -7.14 -8.43
CA LYS A 248 1.47 -7.43 -8.39
C LYS A 248 1.17 -8.24 -7.14
N LEU A 249 0.23 -7.76 -6.35
CA LEU A 249 -0.36 -8.46 -5.22
C LEU A 249 -1.86 -8.55 -5.45
N ASN A 250 -2.43 -9.75 -5.43
CA ASN A 250 -3.86 -9.96 -5.54
C ASN A 250 -4.32 -10.94 -4.48
N ASP A 251 -4.98 -10.44 -3.45
CA ASP A 251 -5.42 -11.19 -2.29
C ASP A 251 -6.94 -11.26 -2.21
N TRP A 252 -7.45 -12.42 -1.90
CA TRP A 252 -8.81 -12.66 -1.45
C TRP A 252 -8.82 -13.00 0.04
N SER A 253 -9.77 -12.45 0.76
CA SER A 253 -9.93 -12.71 2.19
C SER A 253 -11.40 -12.94 2.53
N ILE A 254 -11.67 -13.98 3.28
CA ILE A 254 -12.98 -14.26 3.87
C ILE A 254 -12.78 -14.21 5.39
N LYS A 255 -13.49 -13.30 6.05
CA LYS A 255 -13.45 -13.15 7.51
C LYS A 255 -14.84 -13.36 8.08
N GLY A 256 -14.98 -14.36 8.93
CA GLY A 256 -16.17 -14.61 9.76
C GLY A 256 -15.93 -14.14 11.19
N ARG A 257 -16.91 -13.48 11.77
CA ARG A 257 -16.92 -13.06 13.18
C ARG A 257 -18.13 -13.64 13.86
N TYR A 258 -17.95 -14.21 15.08
CA TYR A 258 -19.02 -14.71 15.91
C TYR A 258 -18.78 -14.35 17.38
N ASN A 259 -19.74 -13.63 17.98
CA ASN A 259 -19.75 -13.31 19.39
C ASN A 259 -20.46 -14.44 20.17
N ILE A 260 -19.69 -15.28 20.83
CA ILE A 260 -20.21 -16.38 21.67
C ILE A 260 -21.00 -15.80 22.84
N SER A 261 -20.44 -14.74 23.44
CA SER A 261 -21.06 -14.01 24.54
C SER A 261 -20.70 -12.51 24.46
N LYS A 262 -21.10 -11.72 25.45
CA LYS A 262 -20.71 -10.30 25.54
C LYS A 262 -19.21 -10.11 25.75
N VAL A 263 -18.53 -11.14 26.25
CA VAL A 263 -17.09 -11.08 26.62
C VAL A 263 -16.21 -11.96 25.74
N PHE A 264 -16.78 -12.88 24.94
CA PHE A 264 -16.02 -13.77 24.05
C PHE A 264 -16.43 -13.59 22.59
N MET A 265 -15.43 -13.37 21.75
CA MET A 265 -15.55 -13.27 20.29
C MET A 265 -14.58 -14.22 19.62
N VAL A 266 -15.04 -14.89 18.58
CA VAL A 266 -14.21 -15.71 17.70
C VAL A 266 -14.22 -15.09 16.30
N ASP A 267 -13.04 -14.92 15.73
CA ASP A 267 -12.83 -14.57 14.34
C ASP A 267 -12.19 -15.77 13.62
N LEU A 268 -12.60 -16.02 12.39
CA LEU A 268 -11.94 -16.95 11.48
C LEU A 268 -11.62 -16.20 10.20
N THR A 269 -10.34 -16.14 9.82
CA THR A 269 -9.91 -15.49 8.58
C THR A 269 -9.23 -16.51 7.68
N TYR A 270 -9.71 -16.63 6.45
CA TYR A 270 -9.02 -17.34 5.36
C TYR A 270 -8.55 -16.33 4.34
N LYS A 271 -7.29 -16.44 3.92
CA LYS A 271 -6.72 -15.62 2.85
C LYS A 271 -6.06 -16.50 1.80
N THR A 272 -6.21 -16.12 0.54
CA THR A 272 -5.48 -16.70 -0.58
C THR A 272 -5.11 -15.61 -1.56
N GLY A 273 -3.98 -15.70 -2.21
CA GLY A 273 -3.55 -14.68 -3.15
C GLY A 273 -2.25 -15.01 -3.85
N ILE A 274 -1.84 -14.09 -4.72
CA ILE A 274 -0.62 -14.18 -5.53
C ILE A 274 0.19 -12.91 -5.32
N ASN A 275 1.49 -13.08 -5.07
CA ASN A 275 2.47 -12.00 -4.95
C ASN A 275 3.56 -12.19 -6.00
N GLU A 276 3.68 -11.24 -6.93
CA GLU A 276 4.58 -11.33 -8.08
C GLU A 276 5.52 -10.13 -8.13
N LEU A 277 6.77 -10.39 -8.46
CA LEU A 277 7.78 -9.42 -8.86
C LEU A 277 8.38 -9.86 -10.19
N ALA A 278 8.42 -8.95 -11.16
CA ALA A 278 9.09 -9.19 -12.43
C ALA A 278 9.96 -7.99 -12.81
N THR A 279 11.19 -8.27 -13.22
CA THR A 279 12.15 -7.29 -13.72
C THR A 279 12.38 -7.53 -15.21
N SER A 280 12.69 -6.47 -15.97
CA SER A 280 12.96 -6.58 -17.41
C SER A 280 14.42 -6.85 -17.75
N ASN A 281 15.32 -6.81 -16.78
CA ASN A 281 16.74 -6.99 -16.99
C ASN A 281 17.20 -8.36 -16.50
N ILE A 282 17.82 -9.15 -17.39
CA ILE A 282 18.34 -10.48 -17.12
C ILE A 282 19.29 -10.52 -15.91
N LYS A 283 20.07 -9.46 -15.68
CA LYS A 283 20.97 -9.38 -14.52
C LYS A 283 20.26 -9.42 -13.17
N PHE A 284 18.95 -9.14 -13.16
CA PHE A 284 18.13 -9.11 -11.94
C PHE A 284 17.04 -10.19 -11.93
N ASP A 285 17.12 -11.18 -12.81
CA ASP A 285 16.16 -12.29 -12.89
C ASP A 285 16.08 -13.11 -11.59
N ASN A 286 17.17 -13.13 -10.82
CA ASN A 286 17.23 -13.78 -9.51
C ASN A 286 16.31 -13.15 -8.46
N ARG A 287 15.81 -11.95 -8.72
CA ARG A 287 14.81 -11.26 -7.88
C ARG A 287 13.37 -11.61 -8.26
N ASN A 288 13.15 -12.18 -9.45
CA ASN A 288 11.81 -12.47 -9.94
C ASN A 288 11.17 -13.61 -9.12
N TYR A 289 9.91 -13.42 -8.75
CA TYR A 289 9.12 -14.45 -8.08
C TYR A 289 7.65 -14.37 -8.48
N SER A 290 6.95 -15.48 -8.36
CA SER A 290 5.50 -15.60 -8.43
C SER A 290 5.07 -16.53 -7.30
N ILE A 291 4.64 -15.97 -6.19
CA ILE A 291 4.34 -16.69 -4.96
C ILE A 291 2.84 -16.79 -4.79
N ASP A 292 2.33 -18.03 -4.86
CA ASP A 292 0.99 -18.35 -4.38
C ASP A 292 1.02 -18.43 -2.86
N GLN A 293 0.06 -17.82 -2.22
CA GLN A 293 -0.03 -17.80 -0.76
C GLN A 293 -1.44 -18.14 -0.28
N GLN A 294 -1.51 -18.90 0.79
CA GLN A 294 -2.76 -19.17 1.49
C GLN A 294 -2.54 -19.21 3.00
N SER A 295 -3.56 -18.79 3.74
CA SER A 295 -3.49 -18.84 5.20
C SER A 295 -4.87 -18.97 5.84
N LEU A 296 -4.90 -19.64 6.99
CA LEU A 296 -6.07 -19.80 7.83
C LEU A 296 -5.71 -19.33 9.25
N GLU A 297 -6.49 -18.40 9.78
CA GLU A 297 -6.25 -17.79 11.09
C GLU A 297 -7.51 -17.77 11.94
N PRO A 298 -7.76 -18.79 12.80
CA PRO A 298 -8.68 -18.69 13.92
C PRO A 298 -8.11 -17.80 15.03
N LYS A 299 -8.96 -16.95 15.59
CA LYS A 299 -8.61 -16.03 16.68
C LYS A 299 -9.76 -15.96 17.69
N ILE A 300 -9.45 -16.08 18.97
CA ILE A 300 -10.37 -15.85 20.07
C ILE A 300 -9.99 -14.57 20.81
N SER A 301 -10.98 -13.76 21.15
CA SER A 301 -10.79 -12.53 21.91
C SER A 301 -11.68 -12.54 23.14
N PHE A 302 -11.11 -12.17 24.29
CA PHE A 302 -11.76 -12.07 25.58
C PHE A 302 -11.77 -10.62 26.06
N PHE A 303 -12.94 -10.10 26.42
CA PHE A 303 -13.20 -8.72 26.84
C PHE A 303 -13.96 -8.74 28.17
N PRO A 304 -13.31 -8.99 29.32
CA PRO A 304 -14.02 -9.07 30.61
C PRO A 304 -14.58 -7.72 31.08
N GLY A 305 -14.18 -6.65 30.45
CA GLY A 305 -14.63 -5.28 30.69
C GLY A 305 -14.18 -4.34 29.60
N THR A 306 -14.16 -3.04 29.88
CA THR A 306 -13.67 -1.99 28.96
C THR A 306 -12.14 -1.87 28.97
N ASP A 307 -11.52 -2.35 30.04
CA ASP A 307 -10.11 -2.06 30.33
C ASP A 307 -9.18 -3.14 29.82
N LEU A 308 -9.61 -4.40 29.78
CA LEU A 308 -8.79 -5.53 29.39
C LEU A 308 -9.31 -6.19 28.12
N ARG A 309 -8.41 -6.42 27.18
CA ARG A 309 -8.61 -7.28 26.02
C ARG A 309 -7.46 -8.27 25.92
N ILE A 310 -7.81 -9.55 25.84
CA ILE A 310 -6.85 -10.62 25.55
C ILE A 310 -7.28 -11.28 24.25
N ALA A 311 -6.38 -11.41 23.30
CA ALA A 311 -6.64 -12.09 22.05
C ALA A 311 -5.55 -13.14 21.81
N MET A 312 -5.98 -14.34 21.44
CA MET A 312 -5.10 -15.46 21.08
C MET A 312 -5.48 -15.93 19.68
N GLY A 313 -4.50 -16.09 18.84
CA GLY A 313 -4.68 -16.54 17.45
C GLY A 313 -3.67 -17.63 17.11
N TYR A 314 -4.07 -18.48 16.19
CA TYR A 314 -3.20 -19.41 15.52
C TYR A 314 -3.29 -19.15 14.03
N LYS A 315 -2.16 -19.08 13.33
CA LYS A 315 -2.12 -18.90 11.87
C LYS A 315 -1.34 -20.04 11.24
N PHE A 316 -2.00 -20.77 10.36
CA PHE A 316 -1.38 -21.63 9.39
C PHE A 316 -1.17 -20.84 8.10
N SER A 317 0.00 -20.92 7.49
CA SER A 317 0.29 -20.23 6.22
C SER A 317 1.18 -21.11 5.36
N GLU A 318 0.85 -21.17 4.08
CA GLU A 318 1.62 -21.84 3.03
C GLU A 318 1.90 -20.86 1.91
N LYS A 319 3.14 -20.86 1.43
CA LYS A 319 3.59 -20.04 0.30
C LYS A 319 4.43 -20.89 -0.63
N ASP A 320 4.20 -20.75 -1.93
CA ASP A 320 4.82 -21.58 -2.98
C ASP A 320 5.25 -20.69 -4.15
N ASN A 321 6.55 -20.60 -4.41
CA ASN A 321 7.09 -19.89 -5.57
C ASN A 321 6.96 -20.75 -6.81
N LYS A 322 6.30 -20.25 -7.84
CA LYS A 322 6.06 -20.95 -9.12
C LYS A 322 7.20 -20.80 -10.13
N LEU A 323 8.16 -19.92 -9.86
CA LEU A 323 9.32 -19.71 -10.73
C LEU A 323 10.50 -20.62 -10.37
N ALA A 324 11.65 -20.38 -10.99
CA ALA A 324 12.89 -21.15 -10.78
C ALA A 324 13.21 -21.26 -9.28
N GLY A 325 13.66 -22.43 -8.85
CA GLY A 325 13.94 -22.73 -7.43
C GLY A 325 12.78 -23.42 -6.71
N ARG A 326 11.51 -23.13 -7.08
CA ARG A 326 10.32 -23.75 -6.49
C ARG A 326 10.37 -23.79 -4.96
N GLU A 327 10.73 -22.67 -4.37
CA GLU A 327 10.81 -22.51 -2.91
C GLU A 327 9.40 -22.59 -2.31
N GLN A 328 9.30 -23.33 -1.22
CA GLN A 328 8.05 -23.49 -0.47
C GLN A 328 8.26 -23.21 1.00
N SER A 329 7.31 -22.56 1.65
CA SER A 329 7.27 -22.42 3.09
C SER A 329 5.93 -22.85 3.67
N VAL A 330 5.99 -23.59 4.77
CA VAL A 330 4.84 -23.89 5.63
C VAL A 330 5.12 -23.32 7.01
N SER A 331 4.26 -22.45 7.47
CA SER A 331 4.41 -21.72 8.74
C SER A 331 3.24 -22.00 9.68
N HIS A 332 3.57 -22.27 10.92
CA HIS A 332 2.66 -22.39 12.05
C HIS A 332 2.97 -21.27 13.06
N SER A 333 2.04 -20.37 13.29
CA SER A 333 2.25 -19.20 14.16
C SER A 333 1.22 -19.18 15.27
N ALA A 334 1.67 -19.00 16.51
CA ALA A 334 0.81 -18.74 17.66
C ALA A 334 1.02 -17.29 18.11
N ASN A 335 -0.06 -16.53 18.19
CA ASN A 335 -0.04 -15.09 18.46
C ASN A 335 -0.86 -14.79 19.71
N THR A 336 -0.34 -13.96 20.60
CA THR A 336 -1.05 -13.45 21.77
C THR A 336 -0.94 -11.94 21.81
N GLU A 337 -2.05 -11.27 22.06
CA GLU A 337 -2.14 -9.82 22.23
C GLU A 337 -2.90 -9.53 23.52
N ILE A 338 -2.31 -8.72 24.38
CA ILE A 338 -2.92 -8.24 25.63
C ILE A 338 -2.93 -6.71 25.57
N LYS A 339 -4.11 -6.12 25.64
CA LYS A 339 -4.28 -4.68 25.76
C LYS A 339 -4.96 -4.36 27.09
N TYR A 340 -4.33 -3.53 27.89
CA TYR A 340 -4.84 -3.09 29.18
C TYR A 340 -4.86 -1.56 29.26
N ASN A 341 -6.04 -0.98 29.47
CA ASN A 341 -6.23 0.45 29.64
C ASN A 341 -6.37 0.76 31.13
N ILE A 342 -5.42 1.50 31.69
CA ILE A 342 -5.38 1.86 33.10
C ILE A 342 -6.02 3.25 33.25
N LEU A 343 -7.26 3.29 33.76
CA LEU A 343 -7.97 4.50 34.21
C LEU A 343 -7.76 5.73 33.34
N GLN A 344 -8.04 5.66 32.04
CA GLN A 344 -7.95 6.77 31.08
C GLN A 344 -6.56 7.43 30.92
N ASN A 345 -5.60 7.12 31.78
CA ASN A 345 -4.30 7.79 31.85
C ASN A 345 -3.14 6.97 31.29
N ALA A 346 -3.31 5.67 31.16
CA ALA A 346 -2.27 4.81 30.62
C ALA A 346 -2.87 3.65 29.80
N SER A 347 -2.14 3.19 28.79
CA SER A 347 -2.43 1.98 28.06
C SER A 347 -1.18 1.13 27.91
N LEU A 348 -1.32 -0.16 28.12
CA LEU A 348 -0.29 -1.16 27.91
C LEU A 348 -0.75 -2.12 26.81
N LEU A 349 0.07 -2.30 25.79
CA LEU A 349 -0.12 -3.26 24.72
C LEU A 349 1.07 -4.22 24.70
N GLY A 350 0.82 -5.50 24.96
CA GLY A 350 1.79 -6.57 24.82
C GLY A 350 1.41 -7.47 23.66
N LYS A 351 2.36 -7.80 22.79
CA LYS A 351 2.22 -8.77 21.72
C LYS A 351 3.33 -9.79 21.80
N PHE A 352 2.99 -11.04 21.58
CA PHE A 352 3.94 -12.13 21.47
C PHE A 352 3.55 -13.02 20.30
N SER A 353 4.53 -13.42 19.50
CA SER A 353 4.34 -14.31 18.35
C SER A 353 5.45 -15.38 18.37
N PHE A 354 5.04 -16.61 18.28
CA PHE A 354 5.89 -17.77 18.03
C PHE A 354 5.59 -18.28 16.63
N ASN A 355 6.63 -18.41 15.77
CA ASN A 355 6.49 -18.87 14.41
C ASN A 355 7.45 -20.06 14.19
N ASN A 356 6.93 -21.16 13.69
CA ASN A 356 7.74 -22.31 13.26
C ASN A 356 7.58 -22.49 11.75
N ILE A 357 8.68 -22.31 11.03
CA ILE A 357 8.67 -22.24 9.56
C ILE A 357 9.50 -23.41 9.00
N ARG A 358 8.86 -24.25 8.19
CA ARG A 358 9.54 -25.21 7.32
C ARG A 358 9.76 -24.53 5.98
N PHE A 359 10.99 -24.57 5.48
CA PHE A 359 11.38 -24.00 4.19
C PHE A 359 12.08 -25.05 3.36
N THR A 360 11.63 -25.27 2.13
CA THR A 360 12.11 -26.30 1.22
C THR A 360 12.24 -25.75 -0.20
N SER A 361 13.02 -26.41 -1.04
CA SER A 361 13.16 -26.11 -2.47
C SER A 361 13.26 -27.42 -3.25
N GLU A 362 12.71 -27.47 -4.46
CA GLU A 362 12.83 -28.63 -5.36
C GLU A 362 14.27 -28.79 -5.89
N SER A 363 15.04 -27.71 -5.96
CA SER A 363 16.41 -27.69 -6.47
C SER A 363 17.48 -28.14 -5.45
N GLY A 364 17.08 -28.67 -4.29
CA GLY A 364 17.98 -29.13 -3.23
C GLY A 364 17.89 -28.31 -1.94
N ALA A 365 19.02 -28.00 -1.32
CA ALA A 365 19.02 -27.15 -0.13
C ALA A 365 18.54 -25.75 -0.48
N PRO A 366 17.51 -25.22 0.21
CA PRO A 366 16.95 -23.93 -0.15
C PRO A 366 17.94 -22.79 0.17
N ASN A 367 18.12 -21.88 -0.78
CA ASN A 367 18.91 -20.68 -0.56
C ASN A 367 18.16 -19.73 0.37
N THR A 368 18.65 -19.53 1.58
CA THR A 368 18.07 -18.63 2.58
C THR A 368 18.53 -17.17 2.41
N ASN A 369 19.46 -16.92 1.48
CA ASN A 369 19.98 -15.57 1.20
C ASN A 369 19.61 -15.15 -0.23
N SER A 370 18.33 -14.85 -0.46
CA SER A 370 17.79 -14.39 -1.74
C SER A 370 16.55 -13.50 -1.51
N THR A 371 16.21 -12.67 -2.50
CA THR A 371 14.95 -11.89 -2.49
C THR A 371 13.74 -12.81 -2.26
N VAL A 372 13.71 -13.95 -2.94
CA VAL A 372 12.60 -14.92 -2.83
C VAL A 372 12.45 -15.43 -1.39
N SER A 373 13.57 -15.86 -0.78
CA SER A 373 13.54 -16.36 0.60
C SER A 373 13.16 -15.27 1.60
N TYR A 374 13.63 -14.04 1.42
CA TYR A 374 13.25 -12.91 2.28
C TYR A 374 11.73 -12.69 2.28
N ILE A 375 11.09 -12.73 1.11
CA ILE A 375 9.65 -12.53 0.97
C ILE A 375 8.84 -13.75 1.45
N ILE A 376 9.27 -14.97 1.11
CA ILE A 376 8.57 -16.20 1.51
C ILE A 376 8.60 -16.40 3.03
N LEU A 377 9.73 -16.08 3.66
CA LEU A 377 9.94 -16.23 5.10
C LEU A 377 9.45 -15.04 5.93
N ASP A 378 8.89 -13.99 5.30
CA ASP A 378 8.50 -12.75 5.98
C ASP A 378 9.67 -12.13 6.79
N GLY A 379 10.90 -12.16 6.24
CA GLY A 379 12.11 -11.66 6.90
C GLY A 379 12.56 -12.47 8.11
N LEU A 380 11.95 -13.63 8.36
CA LEU A 380 12.32 -14.56 9.42
C LEU A 380 13.30 -15.64 8.91
N SER A 381 13.67 -16.54 9.79
CA SER A 381 14.53 -17.68 9.45
C SER A 381 13.74 -18.99 9.45
N PRO A 382 14.17 -20.02 8.71
CA PRO A 382 13.63 -21.35 8.88
C PRO A 382 13.75 -21.83 10.33
N GLY A 383 12.78 -22.62 10.79
CA GLY A 383 12.70 -23.12 12.16
C GLY A 383 11.93 -22.20 13.11
N LYS A 384 12.32 -22.16 14.36
CA LYS A 384 11.60 -21.47 15.45
C LYS A 384 11.99 -20.00 15.53
N ASN A 385 11.01 -19.11 15.45
CA ASN A 385 11.19 -17.67 15.58
C ASN A 385 10.28 -17.12 16.68
N PHE A 386 10.79 -16.16 17.43
CA PHE A 386 10.06 -15.50 18.50
C PHE A 386 10.08 -13.99 18.27
N LEU A 387 8.92 -13.35 18.37
CA LEU A 387 8.77 -11.89 18.27
C LEU A 387 7.95 -11.41 19.45
N TRP A 388 8.33 -10.28 20.02
CA TRP A 388 7.58 -9.65 21.10
C TRP A 388 7.63 -8.14 20.96
N ASN A 389 6.56 -7.51 21.42
CA ASN A 389 6.44 -6.06 21.45
C ASN A 389 5.69 -5.67 22.71
N LEU A 390 6.17 -4.61 23.37
CA LEU A 390 5.54 -4.03 24.56
C LEU A 390 5.49 -2.51 24.36
N ASP A 391 4.28 -1.97 24.31
CA ASP A 391 4.03 -0.53 24.16
C ASP A 391 3.32 -0.02 25.42
N LEU A 392 3.93 0.94 26.08
CA LEU A 392 3.35 1.66 27.21
C LEU A 392 3.16 3.12 26.84
N SER A 393 1.92 3.59 26.85
CA SER A 393 1.59 5.00 26.74
C SER A 393 1.01 5.46 28.07
N LYS A 394 1.54 6.56 28.63
CA LYS A 394 1.09 7.13 29.90
C LYS A 394 1.02 8.65 29.84
N ARG A 395 -0.13 9.22 30.19
CA ARG A 395 -0.28 10.63 30.40
C ARG A 395 0.27 10.98 31.78
N LEU A 396 1.36 11.74 31.84
CA LEU A 396 2.03 12.16 33.08
C LEU A 396 1.34 13.37 33.70
N SER A 397 0.81 14.27 32.85
CA SER A 397 0.02 15.44 33.23
C SER A 397 -0.99 15.79 32.16
N LYS A 398 -1.79 16.85 32.33
CA LYS A 398 -2.72 17.31 31.28
C LYS A 398 -2.02 17.59 29.95
N ASN A 399 -0.77 18.02 29.99
CA ASN A 399 0.00 18.49 28.85
C ASN A 399 1.22 17.62 28.55
N LEU A 400 1.41 16.48 29.21
CA LEU A 400 2.60 15.66 29.03
C LEU A 400 2.22 14.18 28.89
N GLU A 401 2.65 13.58 27.78
CA GLU A 401 2.48 12.16 27.49
C GLU A 401 3.84 11.49 27.26
N MET A 402 4.01 10.31 27.85
CA MET A 402 5.18 9.46 27.72
C MET A 402 4.80 8.19 26.96
N ASN A 403 5.58 7.83 25.96
CA ASN A 403 5.47 6.56 25.24
C ASN A 403 6.79 5.79 25.35
N ILE A 404 6.70 4.53 25.77
CA ILE A 404 7.82 3.59 25.82
C ILE A 404 7.45 2.40 24.96
N GLN A 405 8.31 2.06 24.02
CA GLN A 405 8.22 0.88 23.16
C GLN A 405 9.42 -0.01 23.41
N TYR A 406 9.17 -1.29 23.57
CA TYR A 406 10.20 -2.31 23.61
C TYR A 406 9.80 -3.44 22.68
N GLU A 407 10.61 -3.72 21.71
CA GLU A 407 10.39 -4.81 20.76
C GLU A 407 11.63 -5.70 20.68
N GLY A 408 11.40 -6.95 20.38
CA GLY A 408 12.49 -7.87 20.15
C GLY A 408 12.10 -9.01 19.25
N ARG A 409 13.09 -9.65 18.68
CA ARG A 409 12.95 -10.84 17.89
C ARG A 409 14.15 -11.77 18.03
N LYS A 410 13.89 -13.05 17.93
CA LYS A 410 14.91 -14.10 17.84
C LYS A 410 14.59 -14.99 16.64
N PRO A 411 15.16 -14.70 15.46
CA PRO A 411 14.93 -15.49 14.25
C PRO A 411 15.84 -16.73 14.26
N GLY A 412 15.22 -17.92 14.26
CA GLY A 412 15.94 -19.20 14.19
C GLY A 412 17.01 -19.37 15.26
N SER A 413 18.22 -19.69 14.84
CA SER A 413 19.42 -19.82 15.68
C SER A 413 20.17 -18.49 15.89
N ALA A 414 19.76 -17.39 15.23
CA ALA A 414 20.43 -16.11 15.32
C ALA A 414 20.33 -15.50 16.74
N LYS A 415 21.19 -14.54 17.05
CA LYS A 415 21.12 -13.77 18.29
C LYS A 415 19.82 -12.98 18.34
N ALA A 416 19.29 -12.83 19.56
CA ALA A 416 18.13 -11.98 19.77
C ALA A 416 18.47 -10.51 19.52
N VAL A 417 17.57 -9.82 18.86
CA VAL A 417 17.62 -8.35 18.64
C VAL A 417 16.64 -7.71 19.62
N HIS A 418 17.08 -6.67 20.29
CA HIS A 418 16.31 -5.92 21.28
C HIS A 418 16.35 -4.44 20.92
N ILE A 419 15.20 -3.79 20.88
CA ILE A 419 15.06 -2.39 20.52
C ILE A 419 14.17 -1.70 21.56
N GLY A 420 14.70 -0.66 22.20
CA GLY A 420 13.97 0.19 23.11
C GLY A 420 13.87 1.60 22.57
N ARG A 421 12.68 2.19 22.64
CA ARG A 421 12.42 3.59 22.30
C ARG A 421 11.63 4.24 23.42
N ALA A 422 11.97 5.46 23.76
CA ALA A 422 11.22 6.26 24.70
C ALA A 422 11.02 7.66 24.12
N SER A 423 9.83 8.20 24.25
CA SER A 423 9.50 9.56 23.81
C SER A 423 8.60 10.25 24.82
N VAL A 424 8.79 11.54 24.97
CA VAL A 424 7.92 12.40 25.77
C VAL A 424 7.42 13.53 24.86
N ARG A 425 6.10 13.68 24.81
CA ARG A 425 5.42 14.70 24.01
C ARG A 425 4.74 15.71 24.91
N ALA A 426 5.01 17.00 24.68
CA ALA A 426 4.23 18.08 25.24
C ALA A 426 2.99 18.32 24.35
N LEU A 427 1.81 18.39 24.96
CA LEU A 427 0.54 18.77 24.33
C LEU A 427 0.30 20.25 24.67
N LEU A 428 0.52 21.11 23.70
CA LEU A 428 0.35 22.57 23.83
C LEU A 428 -1.10 22.99 23.58
#